data_aa8b126ef90330ee883e2b90dbcad26a
#
_entry.id   aa8b126ef90330ee883e2b90dbcad26a
#
_cell.length_a   1.000
_cell.length_b   1.000
_cell.length_c   1.000
_cell.angle_alpha   90.00
_cell.angle_beta   90.00
_cell.angle_gamma   90.00
#
_symmetry.space_group_name_H-M   'P 1'
#
loop_
_entity.id
_entity.type
_entity.pdbx_description
1 polymer ?
#
loop_
_entity_poly.entity_id
_entity_poly.type
_entity_poly.pdbx_seq_one_letter_code
_entity_poly.pdbx_strand_id
1 'polypeptide(L)'
;GPTGSGKTVTLYSALQARNTPDVNICSVEDPVEIPLAGLNQTQINPRAGLTFQSVLRALLRQDPDIIMVGEIRDGETAEIAIKAAQTWHLVLSALHTNSTTETLVRLQQMGVARWMISSALSMVIAQRLVRRLCPYCRQEASRHTELPRTLWPRPLPRWQPTGCDRCYHGFYGRVAIFEVLVIDDTLRQAIASG
;
A
#
# COMPACT_ATOMS: atom_id res chain seq x y z
N GLY A 1 -0.62 -1.06 5.70
CA GLY A 1 0.57 -1.47 6.47
C GLY A 1 1.07 -0.38 7.40
N PRO A 2 1.82 -0.69 8.48
CA PRO A 2 2.38 0.30 9.40
C PRO A 2 3.45 1.18 8.75
N THR A 3 3.90 2.19 9.49
CA THR A 3 5.07 3.00 9.09
C THR A 3 6.30 2.11 8.90
N GLY A 4 7.10 2.38 7.87
CA GLY A 4 8.29 1.60 7.55
C GLY A 4 8.03 0.24 6.88
N SER A 5 6.80 -0.08 6.50
CA SER A 5 6.48 -1.34 5.78
C SER A 5 6.76 -1.29 4.28
N GLY A 6 7.26 -0.16 3.75
CA GLY A 6 7.63 -0.02 2.34
C GLY A 6 6.48 0.38 1.41
N LYS A 7 5.38 0.93 1.92
CA LYS A 7 4.21 1.33 1.13
C LYS A 7 4.55 2.30 -0.01
N THR A 8 5.33 3.34 0.28
CA THR A 8 5.73 4.35 -0.71
C THR A 8 6.45 3.74 -1.90
N VAL A 9 7.41 2.84 -1.64
CA VAL A 9 8.15 2.15 -2.71
C VAL A 9 7.21 1.27 -3.54
N THR A 10 6.25 0.58 -2.92
CA THR A 10 5.26 -0.23 -3.62
C THR A 10 4.34 0.63 -4.49
N LEU A 11 3.86 1.78 -3.96
CA LEU A 11 3.05 2.73 -4.72
C LEU A 11 3.83 3.29 -5.92
N TYR A 12 5.06 3.74 -5.71
CA TYR A 12 5.91 4.27 -6.78
C TYR A 12 6.22 3.20 -7.84
N SER A 13 6.46 1.95 -7.45
CA SER A 13 6.65 0.85 -8.39
C SER A 13 5.40 0.60 -9.24
N ALA A 14 4.22 0.68 -8.64
CA ALA A 14 2.95 0.55 -9.36
C ALA A 14 2.73 1.70 -10.35
N LEU A 15 3.03 2.94 -9.94
CA LEU A 15 2.98 4.11 -10.83
C LEU A 15 3.98 3.99 -11.98
N GLN A 16 5.22 3.62 -11.69
CA GLN A 16 6.26 3.47 -12.69
C GLN A 16 5.92 2.40 -13.73
N ALA A 17 5.26 1.31 -13.33
CA ALA A 17 4.80 0.27 -14.23
C ALA A 17 3.68 0.74 -15.20
N ARG A 18 3.03 1.86 -14.89
CA ARG A 18 1.96 2.46 -15.70
C ARG A 18 2.38 3.76 -16.38
N ASN A 19 3.60 4.24 -16.12
CA ASN A 19 4.11 5.51 -16.60
C ASN A 19 4.51 5.41 -18.08
N THR A 20 3.56 5.71 -18.94
CA THR A 20 3.74 5.80 -20.40
C THR A 20 3.38 7.21 -20.86
N PRO A 21 3.88 7.69 -22.02
CA PRO A 21 3.66 9.06 -22.49
C PRO A 21 2.18 9.47 -22.68
N ASP A 22 1.30 8.49 -22.83
CA ASP A 22 -0.14 8.65 -23.06
C ASP A 22 -0.97 8.57 -21.77
N VAL A 23 -0.34 8.38 -20.61
CA VAL A 23 -1.01 8.27 -19.31
C VAL A 23 -0.65 9.46 -18.41
N ASN A 24 -1.66 10.24 -18.03
CA ASN A 24 -1.49 11.36 -17.09
C ASN A 24 -1.56 10.86 -15.65
N ILE A 25 -0.41 10.79 -14.99
CA ILE A 25 -0.30 10.36 -13.58
C ILE A 25 -0.07 11.57 -12.69
N CYS A 26 -0.97 11.80 -11.75
CA CYS A 26 -0.89 12.86 -10.77
C CYS A 26 -0.76 12.31 -9.35
N SER A 27 0.03 12.96 -8.50
CA SER A 27 0.08 12.62 -7.08
C SER A 27 -0.02 13.82 -6.16
N VAL A 28 -0.48 13.56 -4.92
CA VAL A 28 -0.41 14.47 -3.79
C VAL A 28 0.24 13.75 -2.61
N GLU A 29 1.31 14.35 -2.07
CA GLU A 29 2.23 13.66 -1.14
C GLU A 29 2.68 14.57 0.01
N ASP A 30 3.10 13.95 1.13
CA ASP A 30 3.62 14.63 2.32
C ASP A 30 4.79 13.85 2.96
N PRO A 31 6.02 14.10 2.54
CA PRO A 31 6.47 14.83 1.33
C PRO A 31 6.54 13.94 0.08
N VAL A 32 6.93 14.52 -1.07
CA VAL A 32 7.42 13.75 -2.22
C VAL A 32 8.76 13.14 -1.85
N GLU A 33 8.81 11.80 -1.71
CA GLU A 33 10.02 11.11 -1.26
C GLU A 33 11.05 10.92 -2.37
N ILE A 34 10.59 10.57 -3.57
CA ILE A 34 11.44 10.35 -4.75
C ILE A 34 10.77 11.01 -5.95
N PRO A 35 11.40 12.01 -6.58
CA PRO A 35 10.92 12.54 -7.84
C PRO A 35 10.96 11.49 -8.95
N LEU A 36 9.85 11.29 -9.64
CA LEU A 36 9.73 10.35 -10.75
C LEU A 36 9.49 11.12 -12.05
N ALA A 37 10.33 10.90 -13.04
CA ALA A 37 10.14 11.51 -14.35
C ALA A 37 8.81 11.01 -14.98
N GLY A 38 8.07 11.93 -15.60
CA GLY A 38 6.79 11.64 -16.24
C GLY A 38 5.57 11.67 -15.31
N LEU A 39 5.75 11.91 -14.00
CA LEU A 39 4.66 12.09 -13.05
C LEU A 39 4.49 13.56 -12.65
N ASN A 40 3.24 13.98 -12.48
CA ASN A 40 2.89 15.29 -11.93
C ASN A 40 2.75 15.16 -10.40
N GLN A 41 3.88 15.26 -9.68
CA GLN A 41 3.93 15.10 -8.23
C GLN A 41 3.75 16.45 -7.53
N THR A 42 2.75 16.54 -6.67
CA THR A 42 2.47 17.75 -5.87
C THR A 42 2.71 17.47 -4.40
N GLN A 43 3.59 18.25 -3.79
CA GLN A 43 3.80 18.20 -2.33
C GLN A 43 2.84 19.14 -1.64
N ILE A 44 2.22 18.70 -0.55
CA ILE A 44 1.38 19.57 0.27
C ILE A 44 2.21 20.67 0.94
N ASN A 45 1.58 21.83 1.13
CA ASN A 45 2.12 22.94 1.90
C ASN A 45 0.96 23.64 2.66
N PRO A 46 0.63 23.17 3.87
CA PRO A 46 -0.51 23.70 4.63
C PRO A 46 -0.43 25.21 4.88
N ARG A 47 0.80 25.76 5.02
CA ARG A 47 0.99 27.22 5.21
C ARG A 47 0.57 28.04 3.99
N ALA A 48 0.65 27.44 2.80
CA ALA A 48 0.19 28.04 1.54
C ALA A 48 -1.24 27.60 1.15
N GLY A 49 -1.97 26.90 2.04
CA GLY A 49 -3.31 26.38 1.76
C GLY A 49 -3.33 25.13 0.88
N LEU A 50 -2.18 24.55 0.57
CA LEU A 50 -2.08 23.32 -0.21
C LEU A 50 -2.22 22.10 0.74
N THR A 51 -3.45 21.72 1.03
CA THR A 51 -3.79 20.53 1.81
C THR A 51 -4.04 19.34 0.88
N PHE A 52 -4.09 18.11 1.43
CA PHE A 52 -4.48 16.93 0.64
C PHE A 52 -5.81 17.14 -0.09
N GLN A 53 -6.81 17.69 0.61
CA GLN A 53 -8.15 17.91 0.07
C GLN A 53 -8.15 18.96 -1.05
N SER A 54 -7.49 20.10 -0.84
CA SER A 54 -7.47 21.18 -1.84
C SER A 54 -6.71 20.77 -3.10
N VAL A 55 -5.56 20.10 -2.93
CA VAL A 55 -4.76 19.61 -4.06
C VAL A 55 -5.51 18.51 -4.81
N LEU A 56 -6.07 17.52 -4.10
CA LEU A 56 -6.79 16.40 -4.73
C LEU A 56 -7.98 16.91 -5.56
N ARG A 57 -8.75 17.89 -5.06
CA ARG A 57 -9.82 18.54 -5.83
C ARG A 57 -9.29 19.28 -7.07
N ALA A 58 -8.11 19.87 -7.00
CA ALA A 58 -7.50 20.54 -8.16
C ALA A 58 -7.02 19.50 -9.18
N LEU A 59 -6.41 18.40 -8.75
CA LEU A 59 -5.93 17.31 -9.61
C LEU A 59 -7.08 16.70 -10.44
N LEU A 60 -8.27 16.54 -9.87
CA LEU A 60 -9.45 16.04 -10.58
C LEU A 60 -9.85 16.88 -11.79
N ARG A 61 -9.39 18.14 -11.89
CA ARG A 61 -9.61 19.03 -13.03
C ARG A 61 -8.45 19.09 -14.02
N GLN A 62 -7.44 18.26 -13.81
CA GLN A 62 -6.25 18.17 -14.68
C GLN A 62 -6.31 16.96 -15.64
N ASP A 63 -7.51 16.37 -15.77
CA ASP A 63 -7.74 15.18 -16.62
C ASP A 63 -6.75 14.02 -16.33
N PRO A 64 -6.63 13.57 -15.07
CA PRO A 64 -5.73 12.51 -14.73
C PRO A 64 -6.31 11.14 -15.06
N ASP A 65 -5.48 10.21 -15.53
CA ASP A 65 -5.85 8.79 -15.67
C ASP A 65 -5.61 8.04 -14.35
N ILE A 66 -4.52 8.40 -13.66
CA ILE A 66 -4.12 7.78 -12.39
C ILE A 66 -3.86 8.88 -11.36
N ILE A 67 -4.43 8.70 -10.18
CA ILE A 67 -4.23 9.58 -9.04
C ILE A 67 -3.60 8.78 -7.89
N MET A 68 -2.50 9.26 -7.35
CA MET A 68 -1.91 8.71 -6.13
C MET A 68 -2.06 9.71 -4.98
N VAL A 69 -2.74 9.28 -3.92
CA VAL A 69 -2.81 10.01 -2.66
C VAL A 69 -1.83 9.35 -1.69
N GLY A 70 -0.77 10.05 -1.33
CA GLY A 70 0.32 9.49 -0.52
C GLY A 70 -0.17 8.79 0.73
N GLU A 71 -1.16 9.37 1.39
CA GLU A 71 -1.89 8.71 2.48
C GLU A 71 -3.28 9.33 2.70
N ILE A 72 -4.19 8.53 3.25
CA ILE A 72 -5.51 8.98 3.70
C ILE A 72 -5.53 8.95 5.22
N ARG A 73 -5.67 10.13 5.85
CA ARG A 73 -5.71 10.29 7.30
C ARG A 73 -7.08 10.66 7.84
N ASP A 74 -7.94 11.23 7.02
CA ASP A 74 -9.23 11.82 7.40
C ASP A 74 -10.35 11.46 6.41
N GLY A 75 -11.60 11.64 6.87
CA GLY A 75 -12.79 11.28 6.12
C GLY A 75 -13.00 12.11 4.86
N GLU A 76 -12.64 13.39 4.87
CA GLU A 76 -12.80 14.27 3.72
C GLU A 76 -11.89 13.82 2.56
N THR A 77 -10.62 13.56 2.84
CA THR A 77 -9.67 13.01 1.87
C THR A 77 -10.13 11.63 1.35
N ALA A 78 -10.62 10.76 2.25
CA ALA A 78 -11.15 9.46 1.89
C ALA A 78 -12.33 9.57 0.93
N GLU A 79 -13.29 10.45 1.23
CA GLU A 79 -14.48 10.64 0.41
C GLU A 79 -14.13 11.16 -0.99
N ILE A 80 -13.22 12.14 -1.11
CA ILE A 80 -12.78 12.68 -2.41
C ILE A 80 -12.10 11.60 -3.23
N ALA A 81 -11.19 10.83 -2.61
CA ALA A 81 -10.46 9.75 -3.28
C ALA A 81 -11.40 8.65 -3.78
N ILE A 82 -12.39 8.26 -2.98
CA ILE A 82 -13.39 7.25 -3.35
C ILE A 82 -14.30 7.76 -4.48
N LYS A 83 -14.76 8.99 -4.43
CA LYS A 83 -15.55 9.59 -5.52
C LYS A 83 -14.74 9.63 -6.82
N ALA A 84 -13.44 9.96 -6.76
CA ALA A 84 -12.55 9.89 -7.91
C ALA A 84 -12.46 8.47 -8.49
N ALA A 85 -12.33 7.46 -7.63
CA ALA A 85 -12.28 6.06 -8.06
C ALA A 85 -13.60 5.57 -8.69
N GLN A 86 -14.75 6.15 -8.30
CA GLN A 86 -16.05 5.87 -8.91
C GLN A 86 -16.22 6.52 -10.29
N THR A 87 -15.40 7.51 -10.66
CA THR A 87 -15.49 8.30 -11.89
C THR A 87 -14.34 8.01 -12.88
N TRP A 88 -14.03 6.74 -13.08
CA TRP A 88 -13.07 6.23 -14.08
C TRP A 88 -11.59 6.45 -13.80
N HIS A 89 -11.20 7.04 -12.66
CA HIS A 89 -9.80 7.19 -12.29
C HIS A 89 -9.28 5.93 -11.57
N LEU A 90 -8.07 5.51 -11.90
CA LEU A 90 -7.35 4.58 -11.02
C LEU A 90 -6.78 5.36 -9.84
N VAL A 91 -7.29 5.12 -8.65
CA VAL A 91 -6.81 5.78 -7.43
C VAL A 91 -5.97 4.82 -6.61
N LEU A 92 -4.73 5.20 -6.33
CA LEU A 92 -3.80 4.48 -5.46
C LEU A 92 -3.60 5.29 -4.18
N SER A 93 -3.61 4.62 -3.03
CA SER A 93 -3.33 5.31 -1.75
C SER A 93 -2.79 4.38 -0.70
N ALA A 94 -2.31 4.96 0.41
CA ALA A 94 -1.89 4.25 1.58
C ALA A 94 -2.74 4.61 2.80
N LEU A 95 -2.95 3.61 3.67
CA LEU A 95 -3.52 3.76 5.01
C LEU A 95 -2.61 3.09 6.04
N HIS A 96 -2.64 3.60 7.27
CA HIS A 96 -1.94 3.02 8.41
C HIS A 96 -2.86 2.01 9.11
N THR A 97 -2.92 0.79 8.57
CA THR A 97 -3.70 -0.34 9.08
C THR A 97 -2.83 -1.58 9.15
N ASN A 98 -3.18 -2.55 9.99
CA ASN A 98 -2.36 -3.73 10.21
C ASN A 98 -2.73 -4.91 9.31
N SER A 99 -3.96 -4.95 8.81
CA SER A 99 -4.47 -5.99 7.91
C SER A 99 -5.33 -5.39 6.79
N THR A 100 -5.70 -6.22 5.83
CA THR A 100 -6.59 -5.81 4.75
C THR A 100 -8.02 -5.56 5.27
N THR A 101 -8.50 -6.38 6.17
CA THR A 101 -9.84 -6.22 6.78
C THR A 101 -9.93 -4.98 7.66
N GLU A 102 -8.87 -4.67 8.43
CA GLU A 102 -8.80 -3.43 9.22
C GLU A 102 -8.93 -2.17 8.35
N THR A 103 -8.48 -2.23 7.11
CA THR A 103 -8.63 -1.13 6.15
C THR A 103 -10.09 -0.80 5.86
N LEU A 104 -10.94 -1.82 5.69
CA LEU A 104 -12.38 -1.64 5.49
C LEU A 104 -13.02 -0.96 6.70
N VAL A 105 -12.71 -1.45 7.89
CA VAL A 105 -13.19 -0.87 9.15
C VAL A 105 -12.71 0.58 9.29
N ARG A 106 -11.45 0.85 8.96
CA ARG A 106 -10.88 2.20 9.04
C ARG A 106 -11.57 3.20 8.13
N LEU A 107 -11.88 2.82 6.89
CA LEU A 107 -12.64 3.65 5.96
C LEU A 107 -14.05 3.96 6.50
N GLN A 108 -14.73 2.98 7.09
CA GLN A 108 -16.03 3.18 7.74
C GLN A 108 -15.92 4.15 8.94
N GLN A 109 -14.89 4.00 9.78
CA GLN A 109 -14.63 4.91 10.92
C GLN A 109 -14.35 6.35 10.48
N MET A 110 -13.81 6.54 9.27
CA MET A 110 -13.61 7.84 8.65
C MET A 110 -14.92 8.42 8.06
N GLY A 111 -16.06 7.73 8.21
CA GLY A 111 -17.36 8.18 7.75
C GLY A 111 -17.71 7.78 6.31
N VAL A 112 -16.89 6.98 5.66
CA VAL A 112 -17.18 6.50 4.30
C VAL A 112 -18.28 5.45 4.35
N ALA A 113 -19.35 5.67 3.61
CA ALA A 113 -20.49 4.76 3.56
C ALA A 113 -20.09 3.43 2.90
N ARG A 114 -20.63 2.30 3.39
CA ARG A 114 -20.33 0.95 2.91
C ARG A 114 -20.53 0.78 1.40
N TRP A 115 -21.61 1.33 0.88
CA TRP A 115 -21.90 1.27 -0.56
C TRP A 115 -20.84 2.01 -1.40
N MET A 116 -20.24 3.08 -0.89
CA MET A 116 -19.14 3.79 -1.54
C MET A 116 -17.86 2.94 -1.53
N ILE A 117 -17.55 2.30 -0.39
CA ILE A 117 -16.40 1.39 -0.28
C ILE A 117 -16.56 0.23 -1.26
N SER A 118 -17.72 -0.43 -1.25
CA SER A 118 -18.00 -1.58 -2.10
C SER A 118 -17.92 -1.27 -3.59
N SER A 119 -18.35 -0.08 -4.02
CA SER A 119 -18.35 0.31 -5.43
C SER A 119 -16.98 0.78 -5.95
N ALA A 120 -16.15 1.37 -5.09
CA ALA A 120 -14.88 1.99 -5.50
C ALA A 120 -13.66 1.09 -5.25
N LEU A 121 -13.69 0.28 -4.19
CA LEU A 121 -12.52 -0.49 -3.79
C LEU A 121 -12.38 -1.76 -4.64
N SER A 122 -11.20 -1.93 -5.24
CA SER A 122 -10.89 -3.09 -6.07
C SER A 122 -9.94 -4.07 -5.39
N MET A 123 -9.00 -3.56 -4.59
CA MET A 123 -8.00 -4.39 -3.92
C MET A 123 -7.43 -3.67 -2.69
N VAL A 124 -7.13 -4.42 -1.67
CA VAL A 124 -6.37 -3.97 -0.50
C VAL A 124 -5.13 -4.85 -0.32
N ILE A 125 -3.99 -4.21 -0.10
CA ILE A 125 -2.73 -4.91 0.16
C ILE A 125 -2.20 -4.46 1.53
N ALA A 126 -2.07 -5.40 2.46
CA ALA A 126 -1.33 -5.16 3.68
C ALA A 126 0.09 -5.70 3.53
N GLN A 127 1.07 -4.88 3.89
CA GLN A 127 2.49 -5.14 3.63
C GLN A 127 3.31 -5.06 4.92
N ARG A 128 4.28 -5.96 5.03
CA ARG A 128 5.32 -5.96 6.05
C ARG A 128 6.68 -6.16 5.41
N LEU A 129 7.72 -5.58 5.99
CA LEU A 129 9.10 -5.88 5.65
C LEU A 129 9.70 -6.78 6.73
N VAL A 130 10.20 -7.93 6.33
CA VAL A 130 10.95 -8.84 7.20
C VAL A 130 12.42 -8.86 6.82
N ARG A 131 13.30 -9.07 7.79
CA ARG A 131 14.74 -9.17 7.54
C ARG A 131 15.05 -10.46 6.78
N ARG A 132 15.93 -10.37 5.79
CA ARG A 132 16.45 -11.53 5.08
C ARG A 132 17.67 -12.09 5.81
N LEU A 133 17.75 -13.40 5.91
CA LEU A 133 18.97 -14.06 6.37
C LEU A 133 20.11 -13.76 5.39
N CYS A 134 21.29 -13.50 5.94
CA CYS A 134 22.48 -13.27 5.14
C CYS A 134 22.82 -14.51 4.31
N PRO A 135 22.94 -14.40 2.99
CA PRO A 135 23.25 -15.56 2.13
C PRO A 135 24.65 -16.12 2.36
N TYR A 136 25.56 -15.32 2.93
CA TYR A 136 26.96 -15.70 3.13
C TYR A 136 27.22 -16.47 4.44
N CYS A 137 26.38 -16.25 5.46
CA CYS A 137 26.64 -16.84 6.77
C CYS A 137 25.44 -17.58 7.39
N ARG A 138 24.29 -17.65 6.71
CA ARG A 138 23.17 -18.44 7.20
C ARG A 138 23.59 -19.92 7.28
N GLN A 139 23.22 -20.57 8.35
CA GLN A 139 23.49 -21.99 8.58
C GLN A 139 22.19 -22.76 8.71
N GLU A 140 22.27 -24.07 8.48
CA GLU A 140 21.12 -24.95 8.67
C GLU A 140 20.77 -25.02 10.16
N ALA A 141 19.50 -24.87 10.51
CA ALA A 141 19.06 -24.91 11.89
C ALA A 141 18.89 -26.35 12.38
N SER A 142 19.40 -26.63 13.56
CA SER A 142 19.33 -27.97 14.19
C SER A 142 17.94 -28.26 14.80
N ARG A 143 17.12 -27.23 15.06
CA ARG A 143 15.76 -27.35 15.62
C ARG A 143 14.72 -26.89 14.62
N HIS A 144 13.59 -27.59 14.60
CA HIS A 144 12.46 -27.33 13.72
C HIS A 144 11.34 -26.63 14.46
N THR A 145 10.83 -25.53 13.86
CA THR A 145 9.48 -25.09 14.14
C THR A 145 8.58 -25.82 13.14
N GLU A 146 7.80 -26.79 13.63
CA GLU A 146 6.79 -27.42 12.79
C GLU A 146 5.55 -26.53 12.76
N LEU A 147 5.17 -26.10 11.58
CA LEU A 147 3.86 -25.50 11.36
C LEU A 147 2.86 -26.62 11.07
N PRO A 148 1.60 -26.48 11.50
CA PRO A 148 0.54 -27.40 11.10
C PRO A 148 0.52 -27.56 9.57
N ARG A 149 0.45 -28.80 9.08
CA ARG A 149 0.42 -29.09 7.63
C ARG A 149 -0.73 -28.41 6.88
N THR A 150 -1.79 -28.09 7.59
CA THR A 150 -2.92 -27.29 7.08
C THR A 150 -2.54 -25.86 6.73
N LEU A 151 -1.56 -25.29 7.43
CA LEU A 151 -1.03 -23.94 7.17
C LEU A 151 0.15 -23.95 6.20
N TRP A 152 0.98 -25.00 6.25
CA TRP A 152 2.15 -25.12 5.41
C TRP A 152 2.41 -26.58 5.02
N PRO A 153 2.04 -27.00 3.81
CA PRO A 153 2.09 -28.42 3.40
C PRO A 153 3.49 -28.96 3.10
N ARG A 154 4.51 -28.09 3.01
CA ARG A 154 5.89 -28.45 2.70
C ARG A 154 6.80 -28.34 3.93
N PRO A 155 7.91 -29.09 4.02
CA PRO A 155 8.92 -28.85 5.05
C PRO A 155 9.41 -27.40 4.98
N LEU A 156 9.48 -26.72 6.12
CA LEU A 156 10.03 -25.38 6.18
C LEU A 156 11.54 -25.42 5.93
N PRO A 157 12.08 -24.45 5.16
CA PRO A 157 13.51 -24.27 5.04
C PRO A 157 14.12 -23.99 6.42
N ARG A 158 15.22 -24.66 6.73
CA ARG A 158 15.84 -24.70 8.07
C ARG A 158 17.07 -23.82 8.10
N TRP A 159 16.90 -22.54 8.21
CA TRP A 159 18.01 -21.61 8.26
C TRP A 159 17.96 -20.74 9.52
N GLN A 160 19.15 -20.51 10.11
CA GLN A 160 19.33 -19.61 11.25
C GLN A 160 20.38 -18.54 10.94
N PRO A 161 20.28 -17.34 11.54
CA PRO A 161 21.30 -16.32 11.41
C PRO A 161 22.54 -16.70 12.22
N THR A 162 23.72 -16.43 11.68
CA THR A 162 24.98 -16.64 12.39
C THR A 162 25.72 -15.33 12.61
N GLY A 163 25.96 -14.58 11.54
CA GLY A 163 26.71 -13.33 11.56
C GLY A 163 28.04 -13.44 10.83
N CYS A 164 28.41 -12.39 10.10
CA CYS A 164 29.71 -12.23 9.45
C CYS A 164 29.97 -10.73 9.21
N ASP A 165 31.15 -10.41 8.71
CA ASP A 165 31.60 -9.06 8.34
C ASP A 165 30.76 -8.36 7.24
N ARG A 166 29.96 -9.12 6.49
CA ARG A 166 29.10 -8.63 5.40
C ARG A 166 27.65 -8.38 5.79
N CYS A 167 27.29 -8.57 7.07
CA CYS A 167 25.89 -8.49 7.49
C CYS A 167 25.75 -7.93 8.90
N TYR A 168 24.52 -7.58 9.26
CA TYR A 168 24.18 -7.14 10.61
C TYR A 168 23.50 -8.28 11.37
N HIS A 169 24.21 -8.89 12.33
CA HIS A 169 23.72 -10.01 13.17
C HIS A 169 23.07 -11.16 12.35
N GLY A 170 23.68 -11.54 11.23
CA GLY A 170 23.18 -12.64 10.39
C GLY A 170 22.06 -12.24 9.40
N PHE A 171 21.74 -10.95 9.29
CA PHE A 171 20.71 -10.45 8.37
C PHE A 171 21.30 -9.46 7.36
N TYR A 172 20.83 -9.55 6.11
CA TYR A 172 21.23 -8.68 5.02
C TYR A 172 20.02 -8.30 4.15
N GLY A 173 19.64 -7.03 4.21
CA GLY A 173 18.48 -6.52 3.49
C GLY A 173 17.14 -6.96 4.08
N ARG A 174 16.08 -6.64 3.36
CA ARG A 174 14.68 -6.90 3.73
C ARG A 174 13.93 -7.49 2.53
N VAL A 175 12.84 -8.19 2.81
CA VAL A 175 11.89 -8.68 1.81
C VAL A 175 10.48 -8.33 2.26
N ALA A 176 9.64 -7.95 1.31
CA ALA A 176 8.24 -7.68 1.59
C ALA A 176 7.43 -8.98 1.63
N ILE A 177 6.53 -9.07 2.58
CA ILE A 177 5.45 -10.06 2.62
C ILE A 177 4.12 -9.32 2.51
N PHE A 178 3.17 -9.93 1.83
CA PHE A 178 1.91 -9.30 1.47
C PHE A 178 0.72 -10.16 1.90
N GLU A 179 -0.29 -9.49 2.42
CA GLU A 179 -1.66 -9.99 2.51
C GLU A 179 -2.44 -9.25 1.43
N VAL A 180 -3.09 -9.97 0.52
CA VAL A 180 -3.82 -9.38 -0.60
C VAL A 180 -5.28 -9.77 -0.52
N LEU A 181 -6.16 -8.77 -0.50
CA LEU A 181 -7.59 -8.91 -0.54
C LEU A 181 -8.11 -8.29 -1.85
N VAL A 182 -8.51 -9.14 -2.77
CA VAL A 182 -9.20 -8.71 -4.01
C VAL A 182 -10.69 -8.61 -3.69
N ILE A 183 -11.30 -7.48 -4.06
CA ILE A 183 -12.73 -7.24 -3.83
C ILE A 183 -13.50 -7.80 -5.03
N ASP A 184 -13.86 -9.07 -4.95
CA ASP A 184 -14.75 -9.73 -5.90
C ASP A 184 -16.23 -9.37 -5.65
N ASP A 185 -17.12 -9.85 -6.49
CA ASP A 185 -18.55 -9.54 -6.39
C ASP A 185 -19.19 -10.04 -5.09
N THR A 186 -18.73 -11.19 -4.58
CA THR A 186 -19.23 -11.75 -3.31
C THR A 186 -18.83 -10.86 -2.14
N LEU A 187 -17.56 -10.46 -2.09
CA LEU A 187 -17.06 -9.58 -1.04
C LEU A 187 -17.64 -8.17 -1.16
N ARG A 188 -17.84 -7.70 -2.39
CA ARG A 188 -18.52 -6.42 -2.67
C ARG A 188 -19.93 -6.39 -2.10
N GLN A 189 -20.72 -7.44 -2.30
CA GLN A 189 -22.05 -7.57 -1.72
C GLN A 189 -22.01 -7.66 -0.19
N ALA A 190 -21.07 -8.43 0.36
CA ALA A 190 -20.90 -8.53 1.81
C ALA A 190 -20.53 -7.16 2.44
N ILE A 191 -19.66 -6.38 1.82
CA ILE A 191 -19.30 -5.02 2.29
C ILE A 191 -20.53 -4.09 2.25
N ALA A 192 -21.36 -4.18 1.21
CA ALA A 192 -22.51 -3.32 1.04
C ALA A 192 -23.63 -3.64 2.05
N SER A 193 -23.86 -4.93 2.34
CA SER A 193 -24.94 -5.39 3.24
C SER A 193 -24.58 -5.32 4.73
N GLY A 194 -23.32 -5.43 5.09
CA GLY A 194 -22.82 -5.33 6.48
C GLY A 194 -22.61 -6.66 7.07
#